data_4442d840b1fcb708e79965e9e7c8eb61
#
_entry.id   4442d840b1fcb708e79965e9e7c8eb61
#
_cell.length_a   1.000
_cell.length_b   1.000
_cell.length_c   1.000
_cell.angle_alpha   90.00
_cell.angle_beta   90.00
_cell.angle_gamma   90.00
#
_symmetry.space_group_name_H-M   'P 1'
#
loop_
_entity.id
_entity.type
_entity.pdbx_description
1 polymer ?
#
loop_
_entity_poly.entity_id
_entity_poly.type
_entity_poly.pdbx_seq_one_letter_code
_entity_poly.pdbx_strand_id
1 'polypeptide(L)'
;MKIRIKSTNIILTPNIKDYLEEKILSCEKFLNTKFDTLAQVEIEKSTHHRKGKVFRAEINLKLPKASLRIESTGEDVYFTITDLKDKLQSALKKYKEKQAAESKKKIRKSTQKYLS
;
A
#
# COMPACT_ATOMS: atom_id res chain seq x y z
N MET A 1 -5.71 10.25 -2.73
CA MET A 1 -5.99 8.83 -2.43
C MET A 1 -7.19 8.72 -1.50
N LYS A 2 -8.09 7.85 -1.82
CA LYS A 2 -9.26 7.56 -0.99
C LYS A 2 -8.98 6.31 -0.17
N ILE A 3 -9.20 6.36 1.15
CA ILE A 3 -8.93 5.25 2.05
C ILE A 3 -10.24 4.75 2.63
N ARG A 4 -10.48 3.44 2.53
CA ARG A 4 -11.59 2.75 3.18
C ARG A 4 -11.03 1.75 4.17
N ILE A 5 -11.51 1.78 5.39
CA ILE A 5 -11.01 0.94 6.48
C ILE A 5 -12.11 0.01 6.97
N LYS A 6 -11.78 -1.28 7.05
CA LYS A 6 -12.63 -2.30 7.66
C LYS A 6 -11.88 -2.87 8.85
N SER A 7 -12.58 -3.01 9.99
CA SER A 7 -12.02 -3.64 11.18
C SER A 7 -12.78 -4.93 11.50
N THR A 8 -12.05 -5.97 11.88
CA THR A 8 -12.60 -7.28 12.22
C THR A 8 -12.06 -7.72 13.57
N ASN A 9 -12.95 -7.97 14.53
CA ASN A 9 -12.61 -8.37 15.89
C ASN A 9 -11.73 -7.37 16.66
N ILE A 10 -11.72 -6.13 16.25
CA ILE A 10 -10.99 -5.04 16.90
C ILE A 10 -11.84 -3.76 16.80
N ILE A 11 -11.84 -2.97 17.86
CA ILE A 11 -12.48 -1.66 17.85
C ILE A 11 -11.49 -0.66 17.24
N LEU A 12 -11.89 -0.02 16.16
CA LEU A 12 -11.08 1.00 15.50
C LEU A 12 -11.25 2.31 16.29
N THR A 13 -10.37 2.54 17.27
CA THR A 13 -10.36 3.79 18.05
C THR A 13 -9.93 4.95 17.15
N PRO A 14 -10.30 6.21 17.50
CA PRO A 14 -9.82 7.38 16.76
C PRO A 14 -8.29 7.42 16.61
N ASN A 15 -7.56 7.05 17.67
CA ASN A 15 -6.09 7.04 17.64
C ASN A 15 -5.54 6.04 16.63
N ILE A 16 -6.10 4.84 16.58
CA ILE A 16 -5.69 3.79 15.62
C ILE A 16 -6.03 4.24 14.20
N LYS A 17 -7.24 4.76 14.01
CA LYS A 17 -7.68 5.25 12.71
C LYS A 17 -6.78 6.36 12.18
N ASP A 18 -6.50 7.36 12.99
CA ASP A 18 -5.66 8.49 12.62
C ASP A 18 -4.23 8.05 12.30
N TYR A 19 -3.69 7.15 13.11
CA TYR A 19 -2.36 6.59 12.88
C TYR A 19 -2.29 5.84 11.55
N LEU A 20 -3.28 5.00 11.28
CA LEU A 20 -3.36 4.25 10.03
C LEU A 20 -3.46 5.18 8.82
N GLU A 21 -4.36 6.15 8.86
CA GLU A 21 -4.55 7.12 7.77
C GLU A 21 -3.27 7.91 7.52
N GLU A 22 -2.62 8.40 8.57
CA GLU A 22 -1.36 9.14 8.47
C GLU A 22 -0.28 8.31 7.77
N LYS A 23 -0.11 7.05 8.19
CA LYS A 23 0.90 6.17 7.61
C LYS A 23 0.62 5.84 6.15
N ILE A 24 -0.63 5.55 5.82
CA ILE A 24 -1.00 5.24 4.42
C ILE A 24 -0.89 6.49 3.54
N LEU A 25 -1.34 7.65 4.02
CA LEU A 25 -1.24 8.91 3.28
C LEU A 25 0.21 9.32 3.04
N SER A 26 1.14 8.95 3.93
CA SER A 26 2.57 9.24 3.73
C SER A 26 3.13 8.56 2.48
N CYS A 27 2.46 7.54 1.95
CA CYS A 27 2.85 6.85 0.74
C CYS A 27 2.34 7.53 -0.55
N GLU A 28 1.46 8.53 -0.45
CA GLU A 28 0.91 9.24 -1.61
C GLU A 28 1.99 9.84 -2.51
N LYS A 29 3.09 10.29 -1.94
CA LYS A 29 4.21 10.87 -2.71
C LYS A 29 4.81 9.92 -3.74
N PHE A 30 4.56 8.61 -3.63
CA PHE A 30 5.02 7.61 -4.60
C PHE A 30 3.98 7.32 -5.67
N LEU A 31 2.81 7.95 -5.60
CA LEU A 31 1.73 7.78 -6.56
C LEU A 31 1.69 8.91 -7.56
N ASN A 32 1.19 8.62 -8.76
CA ASN A 32 0.89 9.65 -9.73
C ASN A 32 -0.45 10.30 -9.36
N THR A 33 -0.44 11.59 -9.01
CA THR A 33 -1.61 12.32 -8.54
C THR A 33 -2.67 12.56 -9.62
N LYS A 34 -2.40 12.25 -10.88
CA LYS A 34 -3.36 12.40 -11.98
C LYS A 34 -4.53 11.42 -11.91
N PHE A 35 -4.42 10.37 -11.11
CA PHE A 35 -5.43 9.32 -11.03
C PHE A 35 -5.92 9.17 -9.60
N ASP A 36 -7.24 9.00 -9.47
CA ASP A 36 -7.83 8.65 -8.19
C ASP A 36 -7.41 7.22 -7.81
N THR A 37 -6.87 7.08 -6.63
CA THR A 37 -6.41 5.79 -6.11
C THR A 37 -7.25 5.40 -4.92
N LEU A 38 -7.76 4.18 -4.92
CA LEU A 38 -8.53 3.63 -3.80
C LEU A 38 -7.66 2.65 -3.02
N ALA A 39 -7.51 2.93 -1.73
CA ALA A 39 -6.85 2.05 -0.77
C ALA A 39 -7.90 1.40 0.12
N GLN A 40 -8.04 0.09 0.04
CA GLN A 40 -8.93 -0.68 0.91
C GLN A 40 -8.07 -1.36 1.97
N VAL A 41 -8.27 -1.00 3.22
CA VAL A 41 -7.48 -1.48 4.36
C VAL A 41 -8.36 -2.30 5.28
N GLU A 42 -7.86 -3.45 5.70
CA GLU A 42 -8.50 -4.28 6.73
C GLU A 42 -7.55 -4.45 7.90
N ILE A 43 -8.07 -4.22 9.12
CA ILE A 43 -7.35 -4.51 10.36
C ILE A 43 -8.13 -5.58 11.09
N GLU A 44 -7.44 -6.63 11.50
CA GLU A 44 -8.03 -7.77 12.18
C GLU A 44 -7.23 -8.14 13.41
N LYS A 45 -7.94 -8.52 14.46
CA LYS A 45 -7.36 -9.19 15.63
C LYS A 45 -7.76 -10.66 15.58
N SER A 46 -6.78 -11.56 15.62
CA SER A 46 -7.04 -13.00 15.61
C SER A 46 -7.80 -13.43 16.88
N THR A 47 -8.84 -14.23 16.71
CA THR A 47 -9.56 -14.83 17.81
C THR A 47 -8.93 -16.15 18.27
N HIS A 48 -8.04 -16.72 17.46
CA HIS A 48 -7.40 -18.01 17.71
C HIS A 48 -6.05 -17.91 18.41
N HIS A 49 -5.42 -16.72 18.36
CA HIS A 49 -4.11 -16.50 18.96
C HIS A 49 -4.24 -15.53 20.13
N ARG A 50 -3.78 -15.93 21.32
CA ARG A 50 -3.76 -15.08 22.51
C ARG A 50 -2.42 -14.38 22.69
N LYS A 51 -1.37 -14.90 22.06
CA LYS A 51 -0.01 -14.37 22.13
C LYS A 51 0.62 -14.38 20.73
N GLY A 52 1.67 -13.61 20.54
CA GLY A 52 2.41 -13.55 19.30
C GLY A 52 1.75 -12.62 18.29
N LYS A 53 1.73 -13.01 17.03
CA LYS A 53 1.24 -12.16 15.91
C LYS A 53 -0.29 -12.18 15.84
N VAL A 54 -0.93 -11.55 16.82
CA VAL A 54 -2.39 -11.53 16.95
C VAL A 54 -3.07 -10.49 16.05
N PHE A 55 -2.34 -9.47 15.59
CA PHE A 55 -2.87 -8.42 14.72
C PHE A 55 -2.44 -8.66 13.28
N ARG A 56 -3.37 -8.42 12.37
CA ARG A 56 -3.13 -8.50 10.94
C ARG A 56 -3.69 -7.24 10.27
N ALA A 57 -2.91 -6.68 9.35
CA ALA A 57 -3.35 -5.56 8.51
C ALA A 57 -3.10 -5.91 7.06
N GLU A 58 -4.05 -5.57 6.20
CA GLU A 58 -3.96 -5.79 4.77
C GLU A 58 -4.40 -4.55 4.02
N ILE A 59 -3.70 -4.22 2.95
CA ILE A 59 -4.09 -3.15 2.05
C ILE A 59 -4.18 -3.68 0.63
N ASN A 60 -5.29 -3.35 -0.03
CA ASN A 60 -5.47 -3.52 -1.48
C ASN A 60 -5.48 -2.13 -2.10
N LEU A 61 -4.46 -1.84 -2.89
CA LEU A 61 -4.30 -0.56 -3.56
C LEU A 61 -4.54 -0.74 -5.04
N LYS A 62 -5.58 -0.07 -5.57
CA LYS A 62 -5.89 -0.12 -6.99
C LYS A 62 -5.17 1.01 -7.71
N LEU A 63 -4.31 0.64 -8.64
CA LEU A 63 -3.57 1.56 -9.50
C LEU A 63 -4.11 1.45 -10.94
N PRO A 64 -3.82 2.43 -11.81
CA PRO A 64 -4.39 2.42 -13.17
C PRO A 64 -4.13 1.16 -13.99
N LYS A 65 -2.97 0.54 -13.84
CA LYS A 65 -2.58 -0.66 -14.60
C LYS A 65 -2.23 -1.86 -13.74
N ALA A 66 -2.40 -1.76 -12.42
CA ALA A 66 -2.01 -2.82 -11.51
C ALA A 66 -2.79 -2.72 -10.20
N SER A 67 -2.77 -3.79 -9.44
CA SER A 67 -3.27 -3.82 -8.07
C SER A 67 -2.15 -4.32 -7.17
N LEU A 68 -1.96 -3.66 -6.03
CA LEU A 68 -1.02 -4.10 -5.01
C LEU A 68 -1.79 -4.62 -3.81
N ARG A 69 -1.43 -5.81 -3.36
CA ARG A 69 -1.96 -6.39 -2.13
C ARG A 69 -0.81 -6.65 -1.18
N ILE A 70 -0.87 -6.02 -0.02
CA ILE A 70 0.19 -6.08 0.99
C ILE A 70 -0.44 -6.49 2.31
N GLU A 71 0.22 -7.39 3.03
CA GLU A 71 -0.22 -7.90 4.31
C GLU A 71 0.90 -7.79 5.33
N SER A 72 0.53 -7.49 6.57
CA SER A 72 1.44 -7.45 7.70
C SER A 72 0.79 -8.09 8.92
N THR A 73 1.60 -8.71 9.77
CA THR A 73 1.16 -9.27 11.04
C THR A 73 2.10 -8.80 12.15
N GLY A 74 1.60 -8.72 13.38
CA GLY A 74 2.40 -8.28 14.51
C GLY A 74 1.73 -8.50 15.85
N GLU A 75 2.51 -8.32 16.92
CA GLU A 75 2.04 -8.45 18.29
C GLU A 75 1.35 -7.19 18.78
N ASP A 76 1.62 -6.04 18.17
CA ASP A 76 1.06 -4.75 18.50
C ASP A 76 0.42 -4.13 17.25
N VAL A 77 -0.74 -3.48 17.42
CA VAL A 77 -1.49 -2.91 16.30
C VAL A 77 -0.71 -1.77 15.62
N TYR A 78 -0.04 -0.91 16.37
CA TYR A 78 0.72 0.20 15.81
C TYR A 78 1.96 -0.29 15.05
N PHE A 79 2.63 -1.29 15.58
CA PHE A 79 3.75 -1.94 14.89
C PHE A 79 3.28 -2.58 13.57
N THR A 80 2.14 -3.26 13.61
CA THR A 80 1.57 -3.92 12.43
C THR A 80 1.25 -2.90 11.34
N ILE A 81 0.68 -1.75 11.71
CA ILE A 81 0.39 -0.65 10.78
C ILE A 81 1.68 -0.07 10.19
N THR A 82 2.70 0.15 11.02
CA THR A 82 4.00 0.68 10.57
C THR A 82 4.68 -0.28 9.59
N ASP A 83 4.67 -1.58 9.90
CA ASP A 83 5.23 -2.59 9.02
C ASP A 83 4.47 -2.66 7.68
N LEU A 84 3.15 -2.56 7.71
CA LEU A 84 2.32 -2.49 6.52
C LEU A 84 2.71 -1.29 5.64
N LYS A 85 2.88 -0.13 6.24
CA LYS A 85 3.30 1.10 5.56
C LYS A 85 4.68 0.94 4.93
N ASP A 86 5.64 0.36 5.64
CA ASP A 86 6.99 0.15 5.12
C ASP A 86 7.01 -0.79 3.92
N LYS A 87 6.24 -1.87 3.99
CA LYS A 87 6.07 -2.81 2.87
C LYS A 87 5.38 -2.15 1.68
N LEU A 88 4.35 -1.35 1.92
CA LEU A 88 3.65 -0.61 0.88
C LEU A 88 4.59 0.39 0.20
N GLN A 89 5.37 1.13 0.97
CA GLN A 89 6.34 2.09 0.46
C GLN A 89 7.35 1.41 -0.46
N SER A 90 7.89 0.27 -0.05
CA SER A 90 8.82 -0.51 -0.87
C SER A 90 8.19 -1.00 -2.17
N ALA A 91 6.96 -1.49 -2.11
CA ALA A 91 6.23 -1.96 -3.29
C ALA A 91 5.94 -0.80 -4.26
N LEU A 92 5.58 0.37 -3.75
CA LEU A 92 5.31 1.55 -4.58
C LEU A 92 6.57 2.08 -5.24
N LYS A 93 7.71 2.06 -4.56
CA LYS A 93 9.00 2.43 -5.15
C LYS A 93 9.34 1.51 -6.32
N LYS A 94 9.19 0.21 -6.15
CA LYS A 94 9.42 -0.77 -7.21
C LYS A 94 8.48 -0.56 -8.39
N TYR A 95 7.21 -0.32 -8.13
CA TYR A 95 6.21 -0.03 -9.15
C TYR A 95 6.60 1.21 -9.97
N LYS A 96 7.02 2.29 -9.30
CA LYS A 96 7.44 3.53 -9.94
C LYS A 96 8.69 3.33 -10.81
N GLU A 97 9.66 2.59 -10.32
CA GLU A 97 10.88 2.26 -11.07
C GLU A 97 10.56 1.44 -12.33
N LYS A 98 9.68 0.46 -12.20
CA LYS A 98 9.25 -0.36 -13.35
C LYS A 98 8.54 0.47 -14.40
N GLN A 99 7.67 1.38 -14.01
CA GLN A 99 6.97 2.29 -14.92
C GLN A 99 7.97 3.19 -15.67
N ALA A 100 8.94 3.74 -14.98
CA ALA A 100 9.99 4.58 -15.57
C ALA A 100 10.84 3.77 -16.58
N ALA A 101 11.20 2.54 -16.25
CA ALA A 101 11.96 1.66 -17.14
C ALA A 101 11.18 1.32 -18.42
N GLU A 102 9.88 1.03 -18.31
CA GLU A 102 9.02 0.75 -19.45
C GLU A 102 8.88 1.98 -20.36
N SER A 103 8.73 3.17 -19.79
CA SER A 103 8.68 4.42 -20.55
C SER A 103 9.97 4.68 -21.31
N LYS A 104 11.12 4.45 -20.68
CA LYS A 104 12.43 4.58 -21.33
C LYS A 104 12.60 3.60 -22.48
N LYS A 105 12.16 2.36 -22.31
CA LYS A 105 12.19 1.35 -23.39
C LYS A 105 11.34 1.76 -24.59
N LYS A 106 10.14 2.29 -24.35
CA LYS A 106 9.26 2.78 -25.42
C LYS A 106 9.89 3.93 -26.19
N ILE A 107 10.51 4.87 -25.51
CA ILE A 107 11.20 6.01 -26.13
C ILE A 107 12.37 5.52 -27.00
N ARG A 108 13.19 4.60 -26.50
CA ARG A 108 14.31 4.02 -27.24
C ARG A 108 13.84 3.34 -28.52
N LYS A 109 12.79 2.53 -28.45
CA LYS A 109 12.23 1.85 -29.63
C LYS A 109 11.73 2.84 -30.68
N SER A 110 11.05 3.90 -30.24
CA SER A 110 10.57 4.96 -31.15
C SER A 110 11.72 5.68 -31.82
N THR A 111 12.79 6.02 -31.10
CA THR A 111 13.98 6.67 -31.61
C THR A 111 14.71 5.80 -32.64
N GLN A 112 14.89 4.51 -32.37
CA GLN A 112 15.50 3.57 -33.28
C GLN A 112 14.71 3.44 -34.58
N LYS A 113 13.39 3.49 -34.50
CA LYS A 113 12.51 3.39 -35.66
C LYS A 113 12.70 4.56 -36.65
N TYR A 114 13.04 5.74 -36.13
CA TYR A 114 13.30 6.92 -36.97
C TYR A 114 14.74 7.05 -37.48
N LEU A 115 15.68 6.35 -36.86
CA LEU A 115 17.09 6.38 -37.22
C LEU A 115 17.49 5.29 -38.22
N SER A 116 16.61 4.37 -38.45
CA SER A 116 16.79 3.32 -39.47
C SER A 116 16.01 3.66 -40.73
#